data_f81ce504db0f650f4b1db58ca448f2aa
#
_entry.id   f81ce504db0f650f4b1db58ca448f2aa
#
_cell.length_a   1.000
_cell.length_b   1.000
_cell.length_c   1.000
_cell.angle_alpha   90.00
_cell.angle_beta   90.00
_cell.angle_gamma   90.00
#
_symmetry.space_group_name_H-M   'P 1'
#
loop_
_entity.id
_entity.type
_entity.pdbx_description
1 polymer ?
#
loop_
_entity_poly.entity_id
_entity_poly.type
_entity_poly.pdbx_seq_one_letter_code
_entity_poly.pdbx_strand_id
1 'polypeptide(L)'
;MNAQETKQYLLQKETIDPQAQPIIHYANSSAKLAPTAAYPQGFPSGLLGNQASSKEVASVVSFEALGRTWKSSEYLYMLARWSTNDPANVAIQEDILSASSGYVIKRYKQPKHKRFTRPDFLDWRHEWMLWVVWQKCLSSAGFRNLLLATGDATIVEVVRLDPVWAAWPDENGCYVGANGMGKILMLCREALRTNSAPAIDTDKLNAAGIYILGERVQF
;
A
#
# COMPACT_ATOMS: atom_id res chain seq x y z
N MET A 1 -11.08 12.84 -10.58
CA MET A 1 -10.24 13.43 -9.50
C MET A 1 -8.89 13.82 -10.08
N ASN A 2 -8.39 15.02 -9.79
CA ASN A 2 -7.00 15.41 -10.07
C ASN A 2 -6.07 14.96 -8.91
N ALA A 3 -4.75 15.17 -9.04
CA ALA A 3 -3.77 14.72 -8.04
C ALA A 3 -3.95 15.40 -6.66
N GLN A 4 -4.33 16.68 -6.63
CA GLN A 4 -4.58 17.40 -5.38
C GLN A 4 -5.84 16.89 -4.67
N GLU A 5 -6.91 16.66 -5.40
CA GLU A 5 -8.14 16.05 -4.87
C GLU A 5 -7.88 14.63 -4.37
N THR A 6 -7.08 13.85 -5.09
CA THR A 6 -6.64 12.51 -4.66
C THR A 6 -5.92 12.58 -3.33
N LYS A 7 -4.98 13.50 -3.16
CA LYS A 7 -4.27 13.67 -1.89
C LYS A 7 -5.21 14.05 -0.75
N GLN A 8 -6.12 14.99 -0.96
CA GLN A 8 -7.11 15.38 0.05
C GLN A 8 -7.99 14.20 0.44
N TYR A 9 -8.48 13.44 -0.53
CA TYR A 9 -9.26 12.23 -0.29
C TYR A 9 -8.50 11.20 0.56
N LEU A 10 -7.23 10.94 0.25
CA LEU A 10 -6.42 9.97 1.00
C LEU A 10 -6.17 10.37 2.46
N LEU A 11 -6.14 11.66 2.76
CA LEU A 11 -5.89 12.18 4.11
C LEU A 11 -7.16 12.39 4.94
N GLN A 12 -8.31 12.49 4.29
CA GLN A 12 -9.58 12.75 4.96
C GLN A 12 -9.95 11.59 5.89
N LYS A 13 -10.18 11.90 7.16
CA LYS A 13 -10.77 10.95 8.11
C LYS A 13 -12.24 10.75 7.79
N GLU A 14 -12.70 9.53 7.93
CA GLU A 14 -14.09 9.15 7.70
C GLU A 14 -14.58 8.16 8.76
N THR A 15 -15.88 8.05 8.88
CA THR A 15 -16.56 7.02 9.65
C THR A 15 -17.30 6.14 8.65
N ILE A 16 -16.95 4.84 8.65
CA ILE A 16 -17.50 3.86 7.71
C ILE A 16 -18.40 2.91 8.50
N ASP A 17 -19.69 2.99 8.23
CA ASP A 17 -20.70 2.13 8.85
C ASP A 17 -20.82 0.79 8.07
N PRO A 18 -20.48 -0.36 8.69
CA PRO A 18 -20.60 -1.65 8.05
C PRO A 18 -22.02 -2.11 7.82
N GLN A 19 -23.02 -1.46 8.44
CA GLN A 19 -24.43 -1.76 8.22
C GLN A 19 -25.00 -0.99 7.02
N ALA A 20 -24.40 0.16 6.67
CA ALA A 20 -24.87 1.00 5.58
C ALA A 20 -24.36 0.56 4.20
N GLN A 21 -23.25 -0.19 4.15
CA GLN A 21 -22.61 -0.57 2.89
C GLN A 21 -21.80 -1.87 3.02
N PRO A 22 -21.61 -2.62 1.92
CA PRO A 22 -20.72 -3.77 1.90
C PRO A 22 -19.28 -3.37 2.21
N ILE A 23 -18.62 -4.10 3.12
CA ILE A 23 -17.23 -3.84 3.50
C ILE A 23 -16.38 -5.10 3.31
N ILE A 24 -15.21 -4.93 2.70
CA ILE A 24 -14.10 -5.87 2.80
C ILE A 24 -13.06 -5.27 3.72
N HIS A 25 -12.85 -5.91 4.86
CA HIS A 25 -11.77 -5.50 5.73
C HIS A 25 -10.61 -6.51 5.70
N TYR A 26 -9.41 -6.03 5.90
CA TYR A 26 -8.21 -6.85 6.02
C TYR A 26 -7.25 -6.25 7.04
N ALA A 27 -6.39 -7.10 7.61
CA ALA A 27 -5.26 -6.65 8.43
C ALA A 27 -3.95 -7.12 7.79
N ASN A 28 -2.94 -6.29 7.88
CA ASN A 28 -1.62 -6.59 7.31
C ASN A 28 -0.94 -7.85 7.90
N SER A 29 -1.45 -8.40 8.99
CA SER A 29 -0.80 -9.48 9.75
C SER A 29 -1.53 -10.82 9.72
N SER A 30 -2.72 -10.93 9.13
CA SER A 30 -3.42 -12.21 9.10
C SER A 30 -4.20 -12.43 7.81
N ALA A 31 -3.92 -13.56 7.14
CA ALA A 31 -4.78 -14.11 6.10
C ALA A 31 -6.15 -14.60 6.64
N LYS A 32 -6.41 -14.41 7.94
CA LYS A 32 -7.59 -14.90 8.65
C LYS A 32 -8.34 -13.76 9.31
N LEU A 33 -8.95 -12.90 8.51
CA LEU A 33 -10.04 -12.06 9.01
C LEU A 33 -11.35 -12.83 8.88
N ALA A 34 -12.19 -12.74 9.91
CA ALA A 34 -13.51 -13.33 9.88
C ALA A 34 -14.28 -12.86 8.64
N PRO A 35 -15.00 -13.73 7.95
CA PRO A 35 -15.80 -13.34 6.81
C PRO A 35 -16.84 -12.31 7.25
N THR A 36 -17.01 -11.23 6.47
CA THR A 36 -18.15 -10.34 6.63
C THR A 36 -19.37 -10.95 5.96
N ALA A 37 -20.57 -10.54 6.35
CA ALA A 37 -21.81 -11.02 5.76
C ALA A 37 -21.90 -10.77 4.24
N ALA A 38 -21.14 -9.83 3.70
CA ALA A 38 -21.08 -9.49 2.28
C ALA A 38 -20.15 -10.39 1.46
N TYR A 39 -19.25 -11.15 2.09
CA TYR A 39 -18.30 -12.00 1.38
C TYR A 39 -18.33 -13.42 1.94
N PRO A 40 -18.55 -14.42 1.07
CA PRO A 40 -18.57 -15.81 1.50
C PRO A 40 -17.24 -16.23 2.11
N GLN A 41 -17.30 -17.23 3.00
CA GLN A 41 -16.10 -17.85 3.57
C GLN A 41 -15.12 -18.19 2.44
N GLY A 42 -13.89 -17.66 2.52
CA GLY A 42 -12.83 -17.96 1.57
C GLY A 42 -12.35 -16.79 0.71
N PHE A 43 -12.93 -15.58 0.81
CA PHE A 43 -12.32 -14.44 0.12
C PHE A 43 -10.97 -14.09 0.78
N PRO A 44 -9.85 -14.13 0.02
CA PRO A 44 -8.52 -13.99 0.58
C PRO A 44 -8.15 -12.51 0.80
N SER A 45 -8.94 -11.78 1.61
CA SER A 45 -8.78 -10.34 1.83
C SER A 45 -7.39 -9.94 2.34
N GLY A 46 -6.73 -10.82 3.08
CA GLY A 46 -5.34 -10.59 3.54
C GLY A 46 -4.34 -10.37 2.39
N LEU A 47 -4.64 -10.85 1.18
CA LEU A 47 -3.78 -10.65 0.00
C LEU A 47 -3.89 -9.23 -0.59
N LEU A 48 -4.89 -8.44 -0.17
CA LEU A 48 -4.96 -7.00 -0.48
C LEU A 48 -3.87 -6.22 0.25
N GLY A 49 -3.38 -6.75 1.38
CA GLY A 49 -2.37 -6.09 2.20
C GLY A 49 -0.98 -6.01 1.54
N ASN A 50 -0.25 -4.96 1.89
CA ASN A 50 1.08 -4.70 1.35
C ASN A 50 2.17 -5.67 1.81
N GLN A 51 1.96 -6.38 2.93
CA GLN A 51 2.97 -7.23 3.57
C GLN A 51 2.90 -8.70 3.16
N ALA A 52 1.83 -9.13 2.50
CA ALA A 52 1.71 -10.49 2.00
C ALA A 52 2.86 -10.79 1.02
N SER A 53 3.68 -11.79 1.31
CA SER A 53 4.94 -12.05 0.57
C SER A 53 5.39 -13.52 0.63
N SER A 54 4.52 -14.45 1.01
CA SER A 54 4.89 -15.87 1.01
C SER A 54 4.96 -16.45 -0.41
N LYS A 55 5.71 -17.54 -0.57
CA LYS A 55 5.88 -18.19 -1.89
C LYS A 55 4.56 -18.73 -2.43
N GLU A 56 3.67 -19.19 -1.56
CA GLU A 56 2.37 -19.77 -1.92
C GLU A 56 1.42 -18.76 -2.56
N VAL A 57 1.60 -17.48 -2.25
CA VAL A 57 0.77 -16.39 -2.77
C VAL A 57 1.50 -15.47 -3.74
N ALA A 58 2.73 -15.82 -4.12
CA ALA A 58 3.59 -14.98 -4.96
C ALA A 58 2.92 -14.60 -6.29
N SER A 59 2.13 -15.49 -6.90
CA SER A 59 1.39 -15.19 -8.14
C SER A 59 0.36 -14.07 -8.02
N VAL A 60 -0.03 -13.72 -6.78
CA VAL A 60 -0.96 -12.62 -6.50
C VAL A 60 -0.23 -11.39 -5.99
N VAL A 61 0.72 -11.57 -5.08
CA VAL A 61 1.30 -10.46 -4.32
C VAL A 61 2.60 -9.91 -4.89
N SER A 62 3.37 -10.74 -5.63
CA SER A 62 4.58 -10.28 -6.34
C SER A 62 4.22 -9.48 -7.58
N PHE A 63 5.07 -8.56 -7.95
CA PHE A 63 4.84 -7.69 -9.10
C PHE A 63 6.15 -7.17 -9.68
N GLU A 64 6.09 -6.71 -10.93
CA GLU A 64 7.22 -6.12 -11.66
C GLU A 64 7.13 -4.59 -11.59
N ALA A 65 8.22 -3.94 -11.23
CA ALA A 65 8.40 -2.50 -11.33
C ALA A 65 9.89 -2.16 -11.32
N LEU A 66 10.29 -1.09 -11.99
CA LEU A 66 11.68 -0.62 -12.05
C LEU A 66 12.66 -1.72 -12.49
N GLY A 67 12.25 -2.54 -13.48
CA GLY A 67 13.07 -3.64 -14.02
C GLY A 67 13.31 -4.80 -13.04
N ARG A 68 12.54 -4.91 -11.96
CA ARG A 68 12.72 -5.94 -10.92
C ARG A 68 11.39 -6.55 -10.48
N THR A 69 11.48 -7.80 -10.00
CA THR A 69 10.39 -8.48 -9.29
C THR A 69 10.42 -8.13 -7.80
N TRP A 70 9.31 -7.62 -7.28
CA TRP A 70 9.13 -7.28 -5.87
C TRP A 70 8.29 -8.34 -5.17
N LYS A 71 8.73 -8.79 -4.00
CA LYS A 71 8.03 -9.81 -3.19
C LYS A 71 6.66 -9.30 -2.69
N SER A 72 6.54 -8.00 -2.43
CA SER A 72 5.30 -7.31 -2.07
C SER A 72 5.45 -5.80 -2.15
N SER A 73 4.34 -5.07 -2.11
CA SER A 73 4.32 -3.60 -2.14
C SER A 73 5.10 -2.97 -0.98
N GLU A 74 5.10 -3.60 0.20
CA GLU A 74 5.81 -3.09 1.38
C GLU A 74 7.32 -2.97 1.14
N TYR A 75 7.94 -3.90 0.39
CA TYR A 75 9.37 -3.80 0.08
C TYR A 75 9.68 -2.53 -0.70
N LEU A 76 9.04 -2.32 -1.83
CA LEU A 76 9.30 -1.15 -2.66
C LEU A 76 8.90 0.16 -1.95
N TYR A 77 7.77 0.16 -1.23
CA TYR A 77 7.35 1.31 -0.43
C TYR A 77 8.40 1.69 0.61
N MET A 78 8.91 0.71 1.33
CA MET A 78 9.85 0.96 2.43
C MET A 78 11.22 1.47 1.95
N LEU A 79 11.70 1.00 0.79
CA LEU A 79 12.99 1.46 0.25
C LEU A 79 13.02 2.99 0.07
N ALA A 80 11.90 3.59 -0.31
CA ALA A 80 11.80 5.02 -0.55
C ALA A 80 12.06 5.88 0.70
N ARG A 81 11.96 5.33 1.90
CA ARG A 81 12.34 6.03 3.14
C ARG A 81 13.83 6.37 3.20
N TRP A 82 14.67 5.58 2.53
CA TRP A 82 16.11 5.73 2.43
C TRP A 82 16.56 6.04 1.00
N SER A 83 15.71 6.74 0.29
CA SER A 83 15.80 7.01 -1.13
C SER A 83 16.79 8.14 -1.42
N THR A 84 18.07 7.84 -1.35
CA THR A 84 19.17 8.70 -1.83
C THR A 84 20.19 7.85 -2.58
N ASN A 85 21.13 8.49 -3.26
CA ASN A 85 22.29 7.81 -3.88
C ASN A 85 23.47 7.65 -2.91
N ASP A 86 23.30 7.99 -1.64
CA ASP A 86 24.32 7.77 -0.60
C ASP A 86 24.54 6.26 -0.39
N PRO A 87 25.79 5.76 -0.44
CA PRO A 87 26.09 4.34 -0.24
C PRO A 87 25.52 3.75 1.05
N ALA A 88 25.46 4.52 2.14
CA ALA A 88 24.88 4.04 3.40
C ALA A 88 23.37 3.80 3.27
N ASN A 89 22.65 4.63 2.52
CA ASN A 89 21.23 4.46 2.26
C ASN A 89 20.99 3.29 1.29
N VAL A 90 21.82 3.14 0.27
CA VAL A 90 21.76 1.99 -0.65
C VAL A 90 21.97 0.68 0.12
N ALA A 91 22.97 0.61 1.01
CA ALA A 91 23.19 -0.57 1.84
C ALA A 91 21.98 -0.92 2.74
N ILE A 92 21.27 0.09 3.27
CA ILE A 92 20.04 -0.13 4.03
C ILE A 92 18.93 -0.69 3.11
N GLN A 93 18.81 -0.19 1.89
CA GLN A 93 17.85 -0.69 0.92
C GLN A 93 18.14 -2.15 0.54
N GLU A 94 19.39 -2.52 0.32
CA GLU A 94 19.84 -3.89 0.03
C GLU A 94 19.54 -4.83 1.20
N ASP A 95 19.80 -4.39 2.43
CA ASP A 95 19.49 -5.15 3.64
C ASP A 95 17.96 -5.39 3.78
N ILE A 96 17.13 -4.40 3.47
CA ILE A 96 15.67 -4.54 3.41
C ILE A 96 15.27 -5.64 2.41
N LEU A 97 15.88 -5.70 1.23
CA LEU A 97 15.57 -6.72 0.23
C LEU A 97 15.92 -8.13 0.68
N SER A 98 16.92 -8.29 1.55
CA SER A 98 17.30 -9.56 2.14
C SER A 98 16.30 -10.08 3.17
N ALA A 99 15.39 -9.22 3.68
CA ALA A 99 14.43 -9.57 4.69
C ALA A 99 13.51 -10.73 4.23
N SER A 100 13.22 -11.65 5.16
CA SER A 100 12.43 -12.85 4.88
C SER A 100 10.94 -12.57 4.66
N SER A 101 10.43 -11.45 5.18
CA SER A 101 9.03 -11.07 5.06
C SER A 101 8.80 -9.57 5.21
N GLY A 102 7.68 -9.07 4.69
CA GLY A 102 7.23 -7.69 4.88
C GLY A 102 7.08 -7.27 6.35
N TYR A 103 6.83 -8.22 7.25
CA TYR A 103 6.78 -7.96 8.68
C TYR A 103 8.16 -7.61 9.26
N VAL A 104 9.22 -8.30 8.82
CA VAL A 104 10.60 -8.06 9.27
C VAL A 104 11.06 -6.66 8.86
N ILE A 105 10.60 -6.16 7.71
CA ILE A 105 10.92 -4.81 7.20
C ILE A 105 10.54 -3.71 8.20
N LYS A 106 9.49 -3.88 8.99
CA LYS A 106 9.10 -2.91 10.03
C LYS A 106 10.22 -2.63 11.05
N ARG A 107 11.15 -3.57 11.25
CA ARG A 107 12.29 -3.40 12.16
C ARG A 107 13.25 -2.28 11.71
N TYR A 108 13.26 -1.95 10.43
CA TYR A 108 14.08 -0.84 9.90
C TYR A 108 13.59 0.54 10.35
N LYS A 109 12.40 0.64 10.96
CA LYS A 109 11.93 1.87 11.64
C LYS A 109 12.67 2.14 12.97
N GLN A 110 13.56 1.24 13.40
CA GLN A 110 14.33 1.40 14.66
C GLN A 110 15.28 2.60 14.61
N PRO A 111 15.68 3.13 15.79
CA PRO A 111 16.51 4.34 15.90
C PRO A 111 17.81 4.33 15.09
N LYS A 112 18.47 3.16 15.00
CA LYS A 112 19.75 3.03 14.26
C LYS A 112 19.64 3.37 12.77
N HIS A 113 18.46 3.18 12.17
CA HIS A 113 18.19 3.50 10.77
C HIS A 113 17.46 4.84 10.60
N LYS A 114 16.86 5.36 11.67
CA LYS A 114 16.03 6.57 11.62
C LYS A 114 16.80 7.79 11.13
N ARG A 115 18.08 7.91 11.52
CA ARG A 115 18.97 9.03 11.14
C ARG A 115 19.20 9.15 9.62
N PHE A 116 19.06 8.04 8.90
CA PHE A 116 19.24 7.98 7.44
C PHE A 116 17.91 8.13 6.67
N THR A 117 16.79 8.20 7.39
CA THR A 117 15.47 8.39 6.75
C THR A 117 15.41 9.77 6.13
N ARG A 118 14.91 9.86 4.92
CA ARG A 118 14.65 11.14 4.25
C ARG A 118 13.67 11.98 5.07
N PRO A 119 14.00 13.24 5.34
CA PRO A 119 13.14 14.12 6.14
C PRO A 119 11.81 14.44 5.43
N ASP A 120 11.82 14.54 4.10
CA ASP A 120 10.68 14.86 3.26
C ASP A 120 9.80 13.63 2.87
N PHE A 121 10.16 12.41 3.31
CA PHE A 121 9.42 11.21 2.95
C PHE A 121 7.92 11.30 3.28
N LEU A 122 7.56 11.96 4.36
CA LEU A 122 6.17 12.10 4.79
C LEU A 122 5.34 12.99 3.85
N ASP A 123 5.97 13.85 3.07
CA ASP A 123 5.28 14.82 2.20
C ASP A 123 4.73 14.17 0.94
N TRP A 124 5.37 13.09 0.46
CA TRP A 124 5.06 12.42 -0.79
C TRP A 124 4.79 10.91 -0.65
N ARG A 125 4.76 10.37 0.55
CA ARG A 125 4.57 8.93 0.80
C ARG A 125 3.25 8.36 0.27
N HIS A 126 2.19 9.18 0.19
CA HIS A 126 0.89 8.72 -0.30
C HIS A 126 0.90 8.56 -1.82
N GLU A 127 1.48 9.52 -2.51
CA GLU A 127 1.68 9.49 -3.97
C GLU A 127 2.57 8.30 -4.35
N TRP A 128 3.64 8.07 -3.58
CA TRP A 128 4.52 6.92 -3.75
C TRP A 128 3.80 5.59 -3.52
N MET A 129 3.02 5.45 -2.45
CA MET A 129 2.26 4.24 -2.19
C MET A 129 1.22 3.99 -3.29
N LEU A 130 0.51 5.03 -3.74
CA LEU A 130 -0.45 4.91 -4.84
C LEU A 130 0.24 4.44 -6.12
N TRP A 131 1.41 5.01 -6.44
CA TRP A 131 2.21 4.57 -7.57
C TRP A 131 2.64 3.10 -7.44
N VAL A 132 3.17 2.69 -6.30
CA VAL A 132 3.61 1.31 -6.04
C VAL A 132 2.46 0.31 -6.22
N VAL A 133 1.29 0.61 -5.65
CA VAL A 133 0.11 -0.27 -5.79
C VAL A 133 -0.39 -0.30 -7.22
N TRP A 134 -0.33 0.82 -7.92
CA TRP A 134 -0.67 0.87 -9.35
C TRP A 134 0.26 0.00 -10.19
N GLN A 135 1.59 0.04 -9.95
CA GLN A 135 2.53 -0.88 -10.63
C GLN A 135 2.18 -2.34 -10.38
N LYS A 136 1.77 -2.67 -9.14
CA LYS A 136 1.30 -4.01 -8.80
C LYS A 136 0.03 -4.38 -9.58
N CYS A 137 -0.92 -3.47 -9.74
CA CYS A 137 -2.10 -3.68 -10.56
C CYS A 137 -1.77 -3.91 -12.03
N LEU A 138 -0.78 -3.20 -12.57
CA LEU A 138 -0.40 -3.33 -13.98
C LEU A 138 0.31 -4.66 -14.29
N SER A 139 1.16 -5.13 -13.39
CA SER A 139 2.03 -6.28 -13.65
C SER A 139 1.52 -7.61 -13.06
N SER A 140 0.72 -7.59 -11.97
CA SER A 140 0.18 -8.82 -11.36
C SER A 140 -1.28 -9.07 -11.77
N ALA A 141 -1.51 -10.00 -12.70
CA ALA A 141 -2.86 -10.39 -13.08
C ALA A 141 -3.66 -10.98 -11.90
N GLY A 142 -2.99 -11.75 -11.04
CA GLY A 142 -3.62 -12.31 -9.83
C GLY A 142 -4.13 -11.22 -8.88
N PHE A 143 -3.32 -10.17 -8.64
CA PHE A 143 -3.72 -9.06 -7.81
C PHE A 143 -4.85 -8.23 -8.44
N ARG A 144 -4.76 -7.97 -9.74
CA ARG A 144 -5.81 -7.28 -10.51
C ARG A 144 -7.16 -7.98 -10.36
N ASN A 145 -7.18 -9.30 -10.59
CA ASN A 145 -8.39 -10.10 -10.48
C ASN A 145 -8.95 -10.09 -9.05
N LEU A 146 -8.09 -10.22 -8.05
CA LEU A 146 -8.48 -10.14 -6.65
C LEU A 146 -9.09 -8.77 -6.32
N LEU A 147 -8.46 -7.69 -6.76
CA LEU A 147 -8.93 -6.32 -6.50
C LEU A 147 -10.27 -6.05 -7.19
N LEU A 148 -10.44 -6.47 -8.43
CA LEU A 148 -11.71 -6.35 -9.15
C LEU A 148 -12.82 -7.21 -8.55
N ALA A 149 -12.49 -8.38 -7.99
CA ALA A 149 -13.44 -9.25 -7.30
C ALA A 149 -14.01 -8.64 -6.01
N THR A 150 -13.43 -7.54 -5.50
CA THR A 150 -14.01 -6.79 -4.38
C THR A 150 -15.33 -6.07 -4.76
N GLY A 151 -15.69 -6.05 -6.04
CA GLY A 151 -16.91 -5.39 -6.50
C GLY A 151 -16.97 -3.93 -6.07
N ASP A 152 -18.11 -3.47 -5.57
CA ASP A 152 -18.30 -2.08 -5.10
C ASP A 152 -18.08 -1.91 -3.59
N ALA A 153 -17.61 -2.97 -2.91
CA ALA A 153 -17.41 -2.90 -1.48
C ALA A 153 -16.36 -1.83 -1.09
N THR A 154 -16.60 -1.19 0.03
CA THR A 154 -15.61 -0.34 0.68
C THR A 154 -14.50 -1.22 1.24
N ILE A 155 -13.27 -0.93 0.85
CA ILE A 155 -12.09 -1.67 1.33
C ILE A 155 -11.53 -0.93 2.54
N VAL A 156 -11.34 -1.65 3.65
CA VAL A 156 -10.84 -1.08 4.91
C VAL A 156 -9.61 -1.82 5.39
N GLU A 157 -8.50 -1.11 5.55
CA GLU A 157 -7.34 -1.63 6.28
C GLU A 157 -7.59 -1.48 7.78
N VAL A 158 -7.57 -2.62 8.51
CA VAL A 158 -7.85 -2.62 9.95
C VAL A 158 -6.55 -2.80 10.73
N VAL A 159 -6.00 -1.68 11.20
CA VAL A 159 -4.80 -1.66 12.05
C VAL A 159 -5.00 -0.67 13.19
N ARG A 160 -4.85 -1.14 14.42
CA ARG A 160 -4.94 -0.29 15.60
C ARG A 160 -3.78 0.70 15.63
N LEU A 161 -4.08 1.94 15.98
CA LEU A 161 -3.09 3.03 16.14
C LEU A 161 -2.34 3.41 14.85
N ASP A 162 -2.93 3.16 13.68
CA ASP A 162 -2.44 3.71 12.41
C ASP A 162 -3.43 4.75 11.87
N PRO A 163 -3.24 6.04 12.21
CA PRO A 163 -4.19 7.09 11.84
C PRO A 163 -4.11 7.49 10.35
N VAL A 164 -3.12 6.96 9.63
CA VAL A 164 -2.82 7.36 8.23
C VAL A 164 -3.32 6.34 7.24
N TRP A 165 -2.96 5.07 7.45
CA TRP A 165 -3.21 4.02 6.47
C TRP A 165 -4.48 3.23 6.75
N ALA A 166 -4.94 3.23 8.01
CA ALA A 166 -5.99 2.35 8.48
C ALA A 166 -7.20 3.09 9.06
N ALA A 167 -8.26 2.32 9.32
CA ALA A 167 -9.36 2.67 10.19
C ALA A 167 -9.54 1.56 11.24
N TRP A 168 -10.09 1.92 12.39
CA TRP A 168 -10.29 1.00 13.51
C TRP A 168 -11.73 1.08 14.00
N PRO A 169 -12.39 -0.06 14.35
CA PRO A 169 -13.76 -0.02 14.84
C PRO A 169 -13.85 0.74 16.18
N ASP A 170 -14.81 1.65 16.24
CA ASP A 170 -15.24 2.34 17.46
C ASP A 170 -16.17 1.46 18.33
N GLU A 171 -16.73 2.04 19.38
CA GLU A 171 -17.66 1.36 20.28
C GLU A 171 -18.98 0.93 19.63
N ASN A 172 -19.35 1.57 18.51
CA ASN A 172 -20.55 1.25 17.73
C ASN A 172 -20.27 0.26 16.58
N GLY A 173 -19.01 -0.15 16.43
CA GLY A 173 -18.55 -1.03 15.35
C GLY A 173 -18.31 -0.33 14.02
N CYS A 174 -18.40 1.00 13.96
CA CYS A 174 -18.04 1.79 12.78
C CYS A 174 -16.52 1.92 12.67
N TYR A 175 -15.97 1.81 11.45
CA TYR A 175 -14.53 2.01 11.24
C TYR A 175 -14.22 3.50 11.13
N VAL A 176 -13.35 4.00 12.02
CA VAL A 176 -12.96 5.41 12.11
C VAL A 176 -11.49 5.57 11.80
N GLY A 177 -11.15 6.42 10.83
CA GLY A 177 -9.77 6.69 10.44
C GLY A 177 -9.64 7.30 9.06
N ALA A 178 -8.41 7.53 8.61
CA ALA A 178 -8.19 7.99 7.23
C ALA A 178 -8.36 6.87 6.19
N ASN A 179 -8.12 5.62 6.59
CA ASN A 179 -8.22 4.47 5.69
C ASN A 179 -7.44 4.66 4.37
N GLY A 180 -6.28 5.31 4.44
CA GLY A 180 -5.52 5.70 3.25
C GLY A 180 -5.18 4.53 2.34
N MET A 181 -4.89 3.36 2.91
CA MET A 181 -4.58 2.17 2.11
C MET A 181 -5.82 1.59 1.43
N GLY A 182 -6.96 1.50 2.14
CA GLY A 182 -8.22 1.07 1.54
C GLY A 182 -8.65 2.01 0.40
N LYS A 183 -8.47 3.31 0.58
CA LYS A 183 -8.74 4.32 -0.47
C LYS A 183 -7.84 4.15 -1.68
N ILE A 184 -6.53 3.89 -1.49
CA ILE A 184 -5.59 3.60 -2.59
C ILE A 184 -6.08 2.39 -3.39
N LEU A 185 -6.47 1.32 -2.72
CA LEU A 185 -6.99 0.12 -3.38
C LEU A 185 -8.27 0.42 -4.17
N MET A 186 -9.20 1.19 -3.61
CA MET A 186 -10.43 1.61 -4.31
C MET A 186 -10.13 2.51 -5.52
N LEU A 187 -9.18 3.44 -5.42
CA LEU A 187 -8.72 4.25 -6.55
C LEU A 187 -8.11 3.40 -7.66
N CYS A 188 -7.25 2.45 -7.31
CA CYS A 188 -6.67 1.53 -8.29
C CYS A 188 -7.74 0.62 -8.92
N ARG A 189 -8.72 0.16 -8.16
CA ARG A 189 -9.85 -0.64 -8.66
C ARG A 189 -10.66 0.14 -9.70
N GLU A 190 -10.98 1.39 -9.40
CA GLU A 190 -11.72 2.25 -10.34
C GLU A 190 -10.90 2.56 -11.59
N ALA A 191 -9.62 2.82 -11.45
CA ALA A 191 -8.70 3.02 -12.55
C ALA A 191 -8.64 1.79 -13.50
N LEU A 192 -8.64 0.58 -12.93
CA LEU A 192 -8.73 -0.66 -13.72
C LEU A 192 -10.06 -0.80 -14.46
N ARG A 193 -11.18 -0.44 -13.84
CA ARG A 193 -12.52 -0.51 -14.44
C ARG A 193 -12.69 0.48 -15.59
N THR A 194 -12.15 1.66 -15.44
CA THR A 194 -12.24 2.74 -16.43
C THR A 194 -11.13 2.70 -17.45
N ASN A 195 -10.20 1.73 -17.34
CA ASN A 195 -9.01 1.60 -18.17
C ASN A 195 -8.19 2.91 -18.23
N SER A 196 -8.07 3.58 -17.09
CA SER A 196 -7.32 4.83 -16.94
C SER A 196 -6.37 4.73 -15.75
N ALA A 197 -5.28 5.49 -15.74
CA ALA A 197 -4.41 5.53 -14.55
C ALA A 197 -5.06 6.35 -13.43
N PRO A 198 -4.81 6.00 -12.15
CA PRO A 198 -5.19 6.88 -11.05
C PRO A 198 -4.41 8.20 -11.12
N ALA A 199 -5.00 9.28 -10.60
CA ALA A 199 -4.37 10.59 -10.61
C ALA A 199 -3.22 10.66 -9.58
N ILE A 200 -2.02 10.34 -10.02
CA ILE A 200 -0.78 10.38 -9.24
C ILE A 200 -0.04 11.69 -9.54
N ASP A 201 0.43 12.38 -8.52
CA ASP A 201 1.28 13.57 -8.67
C ASP A 201 2.71 13.15 -9.03
N THR A 202 2.95 12.84 -10.31
CA THR A 202 4.26 12.43 -10.82
C THR A 202 5.28 13.56 -10.81
N ASP A 203 4.85 14.82 -10.97
CA ASP A 203 5.73 15.98 -10.88
C ASP A 203 6.32 16.10 -9.47
N LYS A 204 5.50 15.89 -8.45
CA LYS A 204 5.94 15.87 -7.07
C LYS A 204 6.91 14.73 -6.78
N LEU A 205 6.65 13.53 -7.31
CA LEU A 205 7.56 12.39 -7.16
C LEU A 205 8.89 12.62 -7.89
N ASN A 206 8.86 13.21 -9.09
CA ASN A 206 10.07 13.61 -9.83
C ASN A 206 10.87 14.69 -9.09
N ALA A 207 10.19 15.69 -8.53
CA ALA A 207 10.80 16.75 -7.73
C ALA A 207 11.42 16.22 -6.43
N ALA A 208 10.81 15.21 -5.81
CA ALA A 208 11.37 14.54 -4.65
C ALA A 208 12.69 13.81 -4.96
N GLY A 209 12.97 13.47 -6.20
CA GLY A 209 14.22 12.81 -6.61
C GLY A 209 14.39 11.47 -5.88
N ILE A 210 13.55 10.50 -6.20
CA ILE A 210 13.53 9.19 -5.55
C ILE A 210 14.61 8.30 -6.16
N TYR A 211 15.41 7.66 -5.30
CA TYR A 211 16.43 6.68 -5.67
C TYR A 211 16.10 5.32 -5.07
N ILE A 212 16.11 4.29 -5.90
CA ILE A 212 15.94 2.90 -5.47
C ILE A 212 17.20 2.13 -5.88
N LEU A 213 17.94 1.60 -4.89
CA LEU A 213 19.20 0.89 -5.07
C LEU A 213 20.24 1.69 -5.87
N GLY A 214 20.31 3.00 -5.59
CA GLY A 214 21.24 3.92 -6.25
C GLY A 214 20.78 4.46 -7.59
N GLU A 215 19.69 3.94 -8.16
CA GLU A 215 19.13 4.39 -9.44
C GLU A 215 18.00 5.38 -9.24
N ARG A 216 18.02 6.49 -9.97
CA ARG A 216 16.96 7.51 -9.91
C ARG A 216 15.71 7.01 -10.63
N VAL A 217 14.58 7.04 -9.92
CA VAL A 217 13.27 6.72 -10.50
C VAL A 217 12.79 7.90 -11.34
N GLN A 218 12.22 7.60 -12.50
CA GLN A 218 11.52 8.54 -13.38
C GLN A 218 10.05 8.14 -13.46
N PHE A 219 9.13 9.12 -13.43
CA PHE A 219 7.69 8.92 -13.42
C PHE A 219 7.00 9.49 -14.66
#